data_327dbf7681ea31816f910718438a3f25
#
_entry.id   327dbf7681ea31816f910718438a3f25
#
_cell.length_a   1.000
_cell.length_b   1.000
_cell.length_c   1.000
_cell.angle_alpha   90.00
_cell.angle_beta   90.00
_cell.angle_gamma   90.00
#
_symmetry.space_group_name_H-M   'P 1'
#
loop_
_entity.id
_entity.type
_entity.pdbx_description
1 polymer ?
#
loop_
_entity_poly.entity_id
_entity_poly.type
_entity_poly.pdbx_seq_one_letter_code
_entity_poly.pdbx_strand_id
1 'polypeptide(L)'
;SWERVAAEAMRLDVIPPAFEQLRRKKHRRNPVPYELIPGSLARMLCADWWYRKLWQMRCEWREEQLRAVCLVNKKASPYVSYEAVIHKREQRRKSLEFFRSHELTNEQGDTLDMEDVVNASSSNPAHRRNEMMACVKGLELIAEMRGDCAVFYTITCPSRFHATLNNGRPNPKWTSATVRQSSDYLVHTFAAFRKAMHKAGLRWYGVRVAEPHHDGTVHWHLLCFMRKKDRKSITALLRKFAIREDREELGNNTGPRFKSELINPRKGTPTSYIAKYISKNIDGRGLGNEISKETGRSLRDNAEPVSYTHLTLPTT
;
A
#
# COMPACT_ATOMS: atom_id res chain seq x y z
N SER A 1 -4.49 -23.57 -26.16
CA SER A 1 -5.19 -23.60 -24.86
C SER A 1 -4.68 -22.49 -23.95
N TRP A 2 -5.45 -22.12 -22.93
CA TRP A 2 -5.05 -21.12 -21.95
C TRP A 2 -3.70 -21.47 -21.27
N GLU A 3 -3.51 -22.74 -20.92
CA GLU A 3 -2.28 -23.23 -20.26
C GLU A 3 -1.01 -22.95 -21.07
N ARG A 4 -1.06 -23.10 -22.41
CA ARG A 4 0.09 -22.81 -23.26
C ARG A 4 0.46 -21.34 -23.24
N VAL A 5 -0.53 -20.44 -23.39
CA VAL A 5 -0.28 -18.99 -23.38
C VAL A 5 0.13 -18.52 -21.99
N ALA A 6 -0.48 -19.08 -20.94
CA ALA A 6 -0.12 -18.82 -19.55
C ALA A 6 1.33 -19.27 -19.24
N ALA A 7 1.77 -20.42 -19.76
CA ALA A 7 3.14 -20.90 -19.59
C ALA A 7 4.16 -19.94 -20.24
N GLU A 8 3.86 -19.39 -21.42
CA GLU A 8 4.73 -18.39 -22.06
C GLU A 8 4.79 -17.09 -21.26
N ALA A 9 3.67 -16.62 -20.70
CA ALA A 9 3.68 -15.46 -19.83
C ALA A 9 4.52 -15.70 -18.56
N MET A 10 4.37 -16.87 -17.94
CA MET A 10 5.15 -17.26 -16.76
C MET A 10 6.65 -17.39 -17.05
N ARG A 11 7.04 -17.80 -18.25
CA ARG A 11 8.45 -17.84 -18.67
C ARG A 11 9.10 -16.47 -18.71
N LEU A 12 8.30 -15.42 -18.88
CA LEU A 12 8.71 -14.02 -18.83
C LEU A 12 8.45 -13.35 -17.47
N ASP A 13 8.25 -14.15 -16.41
CA ASP A 13 7.92 -13.69 -15.05
C ASP A 13 6.65 -12.82 -14.96
N VAL A 14 5.75 -12.95 -15.96
CA VAL A 14 4.48 -12.25 -15.98
C VAL A 14 3.36 -13.17 -15.52
N ILE A 15 2.69 -12.81 -14.42
CA ILE A 15 1.55 -13.57 -13.91
C ILE A 15 0.35 -13.38 -14.85
N PRO A 16 -0.20 -14.49 -15.44
CA PRO A 16 -1.37 -14.42 -16.30
C PRO A 16 -2.60 -13.86 -15.59
N PRO A 17 -3.51 -13.18 -16.30
CA PRO A 17 -4.78 -12.76 -15.72
C PRO A 17 -5.58 -13.96 -15.18
N ALA A 18 -6.19 -13.80 -14.00
CA ALA A 18 -6.94 -14.84 -13.31
C ALA A 18 -6.17 -16.14 -13.01
N PHE A 19 -4.81 -16.06 -12.95
CA PHE A 19 -3.95 -17.25 -12.78
C PHE A 19 -4.29 -18.06 -11.53
N GLU A 20 -4.43 -17.42 -10.38
CA GLU A 20 -4.73 -18.08 -9.12
C GLU A 20 -6.11 -18.77 -9.11
N GLN A 21 -7.09 -18.21 -9.83
CA GLN A 21 -8.41 -18.79 -9.96
C GLN A 21 -8.41 -19.99 -10.93
N LEU A 22 -7.74 -19.85 -12.07
CA LEU A 22 -7.74 -20.86 -13.15
C LEU A 22 -6.82 -22.06 -12.85
N ARG A 23 -5.75 -21.85 -12.07
CA ARG A 23 -4.81 -22.91 -11.67
C ARG A 23 -5.33 -23.78 -10.51
N ARG A 24 -6.40 -23.40 -9.82
CA ARG A 24 -6.93 -24.14 -8.67
C ARG A 24 -7.32 -25.55 -9.08
N LYS A 25 -6.98 -26.55 -8.23
CA LYS A 25 -7.49 -27.90 -8.42
C LYS A 25 -9.03 -27.90 -8.30
N LYS A 26 -9.70 -28.59 -9.22
CA LYS A 26 -11.16 -28.75 -9.21
C LYS A 26 -11.62 -29.26 -7.83
N HIS A 27 -12.41 -28.49 -7.11
CA HIS A 27 -12.99 -28.88 -5.84
C HIS A 27 -14.51 -28.77 -5.93
N ARG A 28 -15.24 -29.74 -5.35
CA ARG A 28 -16.72 -29.83 -5.43
C ARG A 28 -17.44 -28.54 -4.98
N ARG A 29 -16.86 -27.82 -3.99
CA ARG A 29 -17.41 -26.56 -3.44
C ARG A 29 -16.86 -25.28 -4.10
N ASN A 30 -15.87 -25.41 -4.96
CA ASN A 30 -15.20 -24.25 -5.57
C ASN A 30 -14.75 -24.66 -6.98
N PRO A 31 -15.65 -24.67 -7.96
CA PRO A 31 -15.32 -25.06 -9.34
C PRO A 31 -14.31 -24.06 -9.92
N VAL A 32 -13.55 -24.53 -10.91
CA VAL A 32 -12.65 -23.66 -11.68
C VAL A 32 -13.51 -22.72 -12.51
N PRO A 33 -13.34 -21.40 -12.41
CA PRO A 33 -14.17 -20.44 -13.15
C PRO A 33 -13.72 -20.34 -14.62
N TYR A 34 -14.09 -21.34 -15.42
CA TYR A 34 -13.69 -21.42 -16.84
C TYR A 34 -14.20 -20.23 -17.68
N GLU A 35 -15.24 -19.52 -17.23
CA GLU A 35 -15.74 -18.29 -17.81
C GLU A 35 -14.69 -17.14 -17.81
N LEU A 36 -13.66 -17.24 -17.02
CA LEU A 36 -12.55 -16.26 -16.99
C LEU A 36 -11.53 -16.49 -18.11
N ILE A 37 -11.54 -17.66 -18.76
CA ILE A 37 -10.54 -18.03 -19.80
C ILE A 37 -10.58 -17.08 -21.00
N PRO A 38 -11.74 -16.77 -21.62
CA PRO A 38 -11.75 -15.87 -22.78
C PRO A 38 -11.16 -14.50 -22.47
N GLY A 39 -11.53 -13.88 -21.36
CA GLY A 39 -11.01 -12.59 -20.94
C GLY A 39 -9.52 -12.63 -20.57
N SER A 40 -9.03 -13.73 -20.01
CA SER A 40 -7.62 -13.95 -19.73
C SER A 40 -6.80 -14.09 -21.02
N LEU A 41 -7.29 -14.89 -21.98
CA LEU A 41 -6.64 -15.06 -23.29
C LEU A 41 -6.61 -13.76 -24.09
N ALA A 42 -7.75 -13.05 -24.17
CA ALA A 42 -7.83 -11.79 -24.90
C ALA A 42 -6.77 -10.77 -24.40
N ARG A 43 -6.57 -10.70 -23.09
CA ARG A 43 -5.51 -9.83 -22.51
C ARG A 43 -4.11 -10.30 -22.88
N MET A 44 -3.81 -11.59 -22.76
CA MET A 44 -2.49 -12.14 -23.08
C MET A 44 -2.18 -12.11 -24.59
N LEU A 45 -3.18 -11.97 -25.45
CA LEU A 45 -3.02 -11.77 -26.89
C LEU A 45 -2.99 -10.28 -27.29
N CYS A 46 -3.20 -9.36 -26.36
CA CYS A 46 -3.22 -7.92 -26.59
C CYS A 46 -1.83 -7.30 -26.37
N ALA A 47 -1.30 -6.62 -27.38
CA ALA A 47 0.00 -5.95 -27.32
C ALA A 47 0.06 -4.89 -26.24
N ASP A 48 -1.00 -4.08 -26.05
CA ASP A 48 -1.06 -3.04 -25.03
C ASP A 48 -1.02 -3.59 -23.60
N TRP A 49 -1.59 -4.79 -23.40
CA TRP A 49 -1.48 -5.46 -22.10
C TRP A 49 -0.03 -5.84 -21.81
N TRP A 50 0.69 -6.40 -22.78
CA TRP A 50 2.10 -6.73 -22.64
C TRP A 50 2.96 -5.50 -22.43
N TYR A 51 2.75 -4.45 -23.23
CA TYR A 51 3.46 -3.19 -23.07
C TYR A 51 3.35 -2.66 -21.63
N ARG A 52 2.14 -2.62 -21.08
CA ARG A 52 1.91 -2.18 -19.69
C ARG A 52 2.61 -3.08 -18.67
N LYS A 53 2.60 -4.40 -18.86
CA LYS A 53 3.25 -5.36 -17.96
C LYS A 53 4.77 -5.24 -17.99
N LEU A 54 5.35 -5.23 -19.16
CA LEU A 54 6.81 -5.09 -19.34
C LEU A 54 7.30 -3.72 -18.88
N TRP A 55 6.53 -2.67 -19.13
CA TRP A 55 6.83 -1.33 -18.61
C TRP A 55 6.83 -1.30 -17.07
N GLN A 56 5.83 -1.90 -16.44
CA GLN A 56 5.77 -2.02 -14.99
C GLN A 56 6.99 -2.77 -14.44
N MET A 57 7.32 -3.91 -15.02
CA MET A 57 8.50 -4.71 -14.64
C MET A 57 9.80 -3.92 -14.77
N ARG A 58 9.96 -3.19 -15.88
CA ARG A 58 11.10 -2.30 -16.08
C ARG A 58 11.20 -1.22 -15.01
N CYS A 59 10.08 -0.59 -14.64
CA CYS A 59 10.06 0.44 -13.61
C CYS A 59 10.40 -0.15 -12.23
N GLU A 60 9.83 -1.31 -11.88
CA GLU A 60 10.13 -2.01 -10.63
C GLU A 60 11.62 -2.40 -10.58
N TRP A 61 12.13 -3.03 -11.63
CA TRP A 61 13.54 -3.41 -11.71
C TRP A 61 14.47 -2.20 -11.57
N ARG A 62 14.20 -1.12 -12.30
CA ARG A 62 14.99 0.11 -12.22
C ARG A 62 15.00 0.69 -10.81
N GLU A 63 13.85 0.76 -10.15
CA GLU A 63 13.72 1.26 -8.80
C GLU A 63 14.56 0.44 -7.81
N GLU A 64 14.55 -0.91 -7.95
CA GLU A 64 15.38 -1.78 -7.11
C GLU A 64 16.89 -1.57 -7.36
N GLN A 65 17.32 -1.31 -8.61
CA GLN A 65 18.72 -0.95 -8.87
C GLN A 65 19.10 0.38 -8.19
N LEU A 66 18.23 1.39 -8.26
CA LEU A 66 18.47 2.69 -7.63
C LEU A 66 18.49 2.60 -6.10
N ARG A 67 17.69 1.72 -5.52
CA ARG A 67 17.77 1.36 -4.10
C ARG A 67 19.10 0.70 -3.76
N ALA A 68 19.56 -0.23 -4.58
CA ALA A 68 20.83 -0.97 -4.38
C ALA A 68 22.05 -0.05 -4.37
N VAL A 69 22.06 0.98 -5.21
CA VAL A 69 23.13 1.99 -5.24
C VAL A 69 22.86 3.18 -4.31
N CYS A 70 21.94 3.02 -3.37
CA CYS A 70 21.60 4.01 -2.35
C CYS A 70 21.16 5.39 -2.88
N LEU A 71 20.51 5.45 -4.03
CA LEU A 71 19.91 6.68 -4.55
C LEU A 71 18.49 6.91 -4.02
N VAL A 72 17.87 5.88 -3.42
CA VAL A 72 16.61 6.01 -2.68
C VAL A 72 16.94 5.96 -1.19
N ASN A 73 17.01 7.11 -0.56
CA ASN A 73 17.29 7.24 0.86
C ASN A 73 16.87 8.63 1.38
N LYS A 74 16.97 8.81 2.70
CA LYS A 74 16.59 10.04 3.40
C LYS A 74 17.26 11.32 2.85
N LYS A 75 18.48 11.24 2.36
CA LYS A 75 19.28 12.41 1.91
C LYS A 75 19.13 12.69 0.43
N ALA A 76 19.16 11.65 -0.41
CA ALA A 76 19.07 11.77 -1.87
C ALA A 76 17.60 11.93 -2.31
N SER A 77 16.86 10.84 -2.41
CA SER A 77 15.46 10.83 -2.79
C SER A 77 14.67 9.93 -1.84
N PRO A 78 13.94 10.48 -0.85
CA PRO A 78 13.20 9.67 0.11
C PRO A 78 11.97 9.04 -0.55
N TYR A 79 11.68 7.80 -0.15
CA TYR A 79 10.52 6.98 -0.50
C TYR A 79 10.57 6.34 -1.87
N VAL A 80 11.06 7.02 -2.90
CA VAL A 80 11.14 6.57 -4.29
C VAL A 80 12.22 7.36 -5.03
N SER A 81 12.72 6.84 -6.14
CA SER A 81 13.73 7.54 -6.94
C SER A 81 13.21 8.83 -7.57
N TYR A 82 14.11 9.77 -7.79
CA TYR A 82 13.78 11.03 -8.45
C TYR A 82 13.24 10.84 -9.87
N GLU A 83 13.80 9.87 -10.60
CA GLU A 83 13.34 9.50 -11.93
C GLU A 83 11.89 8.99 -11.95
N ALA A 84 11.51 8.18 -10.95
CA ALA A 84 10.13 7.71 -10.85
C ALA A 84 9.16 8.87 -10.59
N VAL A 85 9.55 9.87 -9.80
CA VAL A 85 8.76 11.09 -9.57
C VAL A 85 8.59 11.87 -10.87
N ILE A 86 9.68 12.14 -11.61
CA ILE A 86 9.62 12.85 -12.90
C ILE A 86 8.71 12.12 -13.87
N HIS A 87 8.93 10.83 -14.04
CA HIS A 87 8.14 10.01 -14.96
C HIS A 87 6.64 10.07 -14.63
N LYS A 88 6.29 10.04 -13.37
CA LYS A 88 4.89 10.11 -12.95
C LYS A 88 4.28 11.49 -13.15
N ARG A 89 5.04 12.55 -12.88
CA ARG A 89 4.61 13.92 -13.19
C ARG A 89 4.29 14.07 -14.68
N GLU A 90 5.17 13.54 -15.52
CA GLU A 90 4.98 13.56 -16.97
C GLU A 90 3.74 12.74 -17.39
N GLN A 91 3.56 11.55 -16.84
CA GLN A 91 2.36 10.73 -17.08
C GLN A 91 1.08 11.47 -16.66
N ARG A 92 1.11 12.13 -15.49
CA ARG A 92 -0.03 12.92 -15.01
C ARG A 92 -0.33 14.11 -15.92
N ARG A 93 0.71 14.83 -16.37
CA ARG A 93 0.57 15.94 -17.31
C ARG A 93 -0.12 15.48 -18.61
N LYS A 94 0.39 14.41 -19.23
CA LYS A 94 -0.19 13.83 -20.44
C LYS A 94 -1.64 13.40 -20.26
N SER A 95 -1.95 12.77 -19.11
CA SER A 95 -3.33 12.37 -18.80
C SER A 95 -4.27 13.59 -18.68
N LEU A 96 -3.83 14.68 -18.03
CA LEU A 96 -4.63 15.89 -17.91
C LEU A 96 -4.83 16.57 -19.26
N GLU A 97 -3.79 16.62 -20.10
CA GLU A 97 -3.89 17.16 -21.48
C GLU A 97 -4.90 16.34 -22.31
N PHE A 98 -4.83 15.01 -22.19
CA PHE A 98 -5.79 14.12 -22.84
C PHE A 98 -7.22 14.39 -22.36
N PHE A 99 -7.46 14.47 -21.05
CA PHE A 99 -8.81 14.73 -20.51
C PHE A 99 -9.38 16.06 -20.96
N ARG A 100 -8.54 17.12 -21.08
CA ARG A 100 -8.95 18.46 -21.53
C ARG A 100 -9.22 18.56 -23.02
N SER A 101 -8.67 17.64 -23.80
CA SER A 101 -8.81 17.64 -25.25
C SER A 101 -9.87 16.68 -25.77
N HIS A 102 -10.58 15.97 -24.89
CA HIS A 102 -11.56 14.96 -25.27
C HIS A 102 -12.90 15.18 -24.56
N GLU A 103 -13.95 14.86 -25.27
CA GLU A 103 -15.33 14.84 -24.79
C GLU A 103 -15.88 13.41 -24.89
N LEU A 104 -16.82 13.09 -24.03
CA LEU A 104 -17.61 11.85 -24.09
C LEU A 104 -18.96 12.17 -24.72
N THR A 105 -19.30 11.46 -25.79
CA THR A 105 -20.59 11.61 -26.47
C THR A 105 -21.41 10.35 -26.28
N ASN A 106 -22.67 10.48 -25.88
CA ASN A 106 -23.61 9.35 -25.79
C ASN A 106 -24.25 9.05 -27.16
N GLU A 107 -25.07 8.00 -27.23
CA GLU A 107 -25.79 7.61 -28.47
C GLU A 107 -26.82 8.68 -28.94
N GLN A 108 -27.28 9.53 -28.03
CA GLN A 108 -28.20 10.63 -28.29
C GLN A 108 -27.53 11.91 -28.79
N GLY A 109 -26.20 11.96 -28.75
CA GLY A 109 -25.41 13.12 -29.16
C GLY A 109 -25.11 14.13 -28.05
N ASP A 110 -25.52 13.86 -26.79
CA ASP A 110 -25.15 14.69 -25.66
C ASP A 110 -23.66 14.54 -25.35
N THR A 111 -22.98 15.63 -25.08
CA THR A 111 -21.52 15.67 -24.79
C THR A 111 -21.26 16.08 -23.35
N LEU A 112 -20.22 15.50 -22.78
CA LEU A 112 -19.68 15.86 -21.48
C LEU A 112 -18.15 15.98 -21.58
N ASP A 113 -17.59 17.03 -20.99
CA ASP A 113 -16.15 17.18 -20.88
C ASP A 113 -15.53 16.02 -20.10
N MET A 114 -14.52 15.38 -20.69
CA MET A 114 -13.87 14.24 -20.05
C MET A 114 -13.18 14.61 -18.73
N GLU A 115 -12.66 15.85 -18.63
CA GLU A 115 -12.08 16.38 -17.38
C GLU A 115 -13.14 16.43 -16.27
N ASP A 116 -14.37 16.87 -16.56
CA ASP A 116 -15.46 16.92 -15.58
C ASP A 116 -15.89 15.53 -15.13
N VAL A 117 -16.01 14.59 -16.06
CA VAL A 117 -16.33 13.18 -15.73
C VAL A 117 -15.25 12.57 -14.83
N VAL A 118 -13.98 12.76 -15.14
CA VAL A 118 -12.87 12.26 -14.32
C VAL A 118 -12.85 12.93 -12.94
N ASN A 119 -13.08 14.24 -12.88
CA ASN A 119 -13.13 14.99 -11.62
C ASN A 119 -14.31 14.55 -10.73
N ALA A 120 -15.45 14.18 -11.29
CA ALA A 120 -16.60 13.65 -10.56
C ALA A 120 -16.46 12.16 -10.18
N SER A 121 -15.51 11.44 -10.77
CA SER A 121 -15.35 10.00 -10.56
C SER A 121 -14.65 9.66 -9.25
N SER A 122 -14.76 8.38 -8.84
CA SER A 122 -14.00 7.80 -7.73
C SER A 122 -12.47 7.77 -7.97
N SER A 123 -12.02 8.02 -9.20
CA SER A 123 -10.60 8.15 -9.54
C SER A 123 -10.00 9.49 -9.07
N ASN A 124 -10.83 10.48 -8.77
CA ASN A 124 -10.38 11.76 -8.21
C ASN A 124 -9.76 11.55 -6.81
N PRO A 125 -8.49 11.91 -6.60
CA PRO A 125 -7.82 11.74 -5.30
C PRO A 125 -8.55 12.45 -4.15
N ALA A 126 -9.19 13.60 -4.41
CA ALA A 126 -9.93 14.33 -3.38
C ALA A 126 -11.18 13.55 -2.92
N HIS A 127 -11.92 12.93 -3.85
CA HIS A 127 -13.06 12.07 -3.51
C HIS A 127 -12.61 10.86 -2.70
N ARG A 128 -11.58 10.15 -3.16
CA ARG A 128 -11.01 9.00 -2.43
C ARG A 128 -10.58 9.35 -1.03
N ARG A 129 -9.89 10.48 -0.85
CA ARG A 129 -9.51 10.94 0.51
C ARG A 129 -10.73 11.19 1.38
N ASN A 130 -11.72 11.92 0.86
CA ASN A 130 -12.93 12.25 1.61
C ASN A 130 -13.72 11.00 1.99
N GLU A 131 -13.87 10.04 1.08
CA GLU A 131 -14.51 8.73 1.34
C GLU A 131 -13.77 7.96 2.43
N MET A 132 -12.44 7.89 2.35
CA MET A 132 -11.65 7.22 3.39
C MET A 132 -11.78 7.91 4.74
N MET A 133 -11.76 9.25 4.78
CA MET A 133 -11.94 10.02 6.01
C MET A 133 -13.34 9.83 6.59
N ALA A 134 -14.38 9.81 5.75
CA ALA A 134 -15.76 9.54 6.19
C ALA A 134 -15.89 8.10 6.75
N CYS A 135 -15.28 7.11 6.09
CA CYS A 135 -15.25 5.73 6.56
C CYS A 135 -14.58 5.65 7.96
N VAL A 136 -13.42 6.26 8.13
CA VAL A 136 -12.71 6.26 9.43
C VAL A 136 -13.53 6.95 10.51
N LYS A 137 -14.19 8.08 10.19
CA LYS A 137 -15.07 8.76 11.13
C LYS A 137 -16.28 7.91 11.51
N GLY A 138 -16.85 7.19 10.56
CA GLY A 138 -17.93 6.23 10.83
C GLY A 138 -17.49 5.11 11.79
N LEU A 139 -16.28 4.56 11.61
CA LEU A 139 -15.71 3.56 12.53
C LEU A 139 -15.47 4.13 13.93
N GLU A 140 -15.04 5.37 14.04
CA GLU A 140 -14.88 6.08 15.31
C GLU A 140 -16.20 6.22 16.05
N LEU A 141 -17.27 6.66 15.35
CA LEU A 141 -18.61 6.76 15.93
C LEU A 141 -19.15 5.40 16.42
N ILE A 142 -18.93 4.34 15.64
CA ILE A 142 -19.29 2.97 16.06
C ILE A 142 -18.55 2.58 17.35
N ALA A 143 -17.25 2.94 17.44
CA ALA A 143 -16.45 2.65 18.63
C ALA A 143 -16.95 3.42 19.86
N GLU A 144 -17.32 4.68 19.70
CA GLU A 144 -17.93 5.51 20.75
C GLU A 144 -19.24 4.86 21.27
N MET A 145 -20.14 4.48 20.35
CA MET A 145 -21.41 3.83 20.68
C MET A 145 -21.21 2.49 21.42
N ARG A 146 -20.14 1.75 21.12
CA ARG A 146 -19.83 0.45 21.75
C ARG A 146 -18.98 0.57 23.01
N GLY A 147 -18.44 1.73 23.32
CA GLY A 147 -17.50 1.93 24.40
C GLY A 147 -16.13 1.27 24.14
N ASP A 148 -15.80 1.03 22.87
CA ASP A 148 -14.53 0.46 22.44
C ASP A 148 -13.38 1.47 22.62
N CYS A 149 -12.15 0.97 22.76
CA CYS A 149 -10.96 1.81 22.75
C CYS A 149 -10.26 1.76 21.40
N ALA A 150 -9.59 2.86 21.06
CA ALA A 150 -8.78 2.97 19.84
C ALA A 150 -7.30 2.84 20.16
N VAL A 151 -6.58 2.07 19.35
CA VAL A 151 -5.12 1.92 19.44
C VAL A 151 -4.51 2.16 18.07
N PHE A 152 -3.45 2.95 18.05
CA PHE A 152 -2.64 3.16 16.84
C PHE A 152 -1.41 2.27 16.90
N TYR A 153 -1.22 1.45 15.87
CA TYR A 153 -0.07 0.57 15.74
C TYR A 153 0.79 0.97 14.55
N THR A 154 2.10 0.75 14.69
CA THR A 154 3.04 0.79 13.57
C THR A 154 3.79 -0.53 13.54
N ILE A 155 3.83 -1.16 12.36
CA ILE A 155 4.55 -2.40 12.10
C ILE A 155 5.54 -2.17 10.97
N THR A 156 6.82 -2.46 11.25
CA THR A 156 7.93 -2.25 10.32
C THR A 156 8.55 -3.59 9.94
N CYS A 157 9.11 -3.70 8.74
CA CYS A 157 9.85 -4.87 8.28
C CYS A 157 11.17 -5.06 9.05
N PRO A 158 11.74 -6.29 9.08
CA PRO A 158 13.10 -6.57 9.53
C PRO A 158 14.17 -5.76 8.77
N SER A 159 15.32 -5.58 9.40
CA SER A 159 16.44 -4.85 8.82
C SER A 159 16.87 -5.39 7.45
N ARG A 160 16.76 -6.70 7.21
CA ARG A 160 17.12 -7.33 5.93
C ARG A 160 16.32 -6.83 4.71
N PHE A 161 15.18 -6.16 4.91
CA PHE A 161 14.39 -5.56 3.82
C PHE A 161 14.83 -4.14 3.48
N HIS A 162 15.57 -3.48 4.35
CA HIS A 162 16.00 -2.10 4.19
C HIS A 162 17.32 -2.01 3.43
N ALA A 163 17.30 -1.35 2.25
CA ALA A 163 18.48 -1.17 1.43
C ALA A 163 19.48 -0.18 2.08
N THR A 164 18.99 0.82 2.80
CA THR A 164 19.83 1.83 3.44
C THR A 164 19.50 2.00 4.93
N LEU A 165 20.51 2.40 5.68
CA LEU A 165 20.40 2.84 7.07
C LEU A 165 19.82 4.26 7.15
N ASN A 166 19.37 4.68 8.33
CA ASN A 166 18.86 6.04 8.59
C ASN A 166 19.81 7.18 8.21
N ASN A 167 21.10 6.91 8.14
CA ASN A 167 22.12 7.87 7.73
C ASN A 167 22.36 7.90 6.21
N GLY A 168 21.64 7.08 5.44
CA GLY A 168 21.72 6.98 3.99
C GLY A 168 22.85 6.07 3.47
N ARG A 169 23.61 5.41 4.37
CA ARG A 169 24.63 4.42 3.99
C ARG A 169 24.01 3.08 3.65
N PRO A 170 24.69 2.24 2.83
CA PRO A 170 24.24 0.87 2.57
C PRO A 170 24.00 0.10 3.87
N ASN A 171 22.94 -0.70 3.91
CA ASN A 171 22.67 -1.57 5.04
C ASN A 171 23.33 -2.94 4.80
N PRO A 172 24.34 -3.35 5.61
CA PRO A 172 25.02 -4.61 5.41
C PRO A 172 24.13 -5.85 5.66
N LYS A 173 22.99 -5.67 6.31
CA LYS A 173 22.00 -6.74 6.54
C LYS A 173 21.01 -6.90 5.38
N TRP A 174 21.02 -6.01 4.41
CA TRP A 174 20.08 -6.08 3.30
C TRP A 174 20.32 -7.32 2.43
N THR A 175 19.28 -8.07 2.16
CA THR A 175 19.31 -9.31 1.38
C THR A 175 18.87 -9.13 -0.07
N SER A 176 19.00 -7.93 -0.62
CA SER A 176 18.46 -7.54 -1.93
C SER A 176 16.93 -7.70 -2.02
N ALA A 177 16.25 -7.66 -0.89
CA ALA A 177 14.81 -7.76 -0.83
C ALA A 177 14.15 -6.56 -1.51
N THR A 178 13.19 -6.85 -2.39
CA THR A 178 12.42 -5.84 -3.13
C THR A 178 11.36 -5.17 -2.25
N VAL A 179 10.84 -4.02 -2.71
CA VAL A 179 9.71 -3.35 -2.06
C VAL A 179 8.49 -4.27 -2.01
N ARG A 180 8.23 -5.03 -3.09
CA ARG A 180 7.16 -6.02 -3.15
C ARG A 180 7.33 -7.10 -2.09
N GLN A 181 8.52 -7.67 -1.95
CA GLN A 181 8.80 -8.69 -0.91
C GLN A 181 8.60 -8.14 0.51
N SER A 182 8.94 -6.87 0.76
CA SER A 182 8.66 -6.23 2.06
C SER A 182 7.16 -6.11 2.34
N SER A 183 6.37 -5.77 1.33
CA SER A 183 4.91 -5.76 1.41
C SER A 183 4.33 -7.15 1.68
N ASP A 184 4.77 -8.15 0.92
CA ASP A 184 4.32 -9.55 1.07
C ASP A 184 4.65 -10.10 2.45
N TYR A 185 5.81 -9.78 2.99
CA TYR A 185 6.18 -10.11 4.37
C TYR A 185 5.16 -9.58 5.38
N LEU A 186 4.77 -8.31 5.27
CA LEU A 186 3.78 -7.71 6.17
C LEU A 186 2.39 -8.35 5.98
N VAL A 187 1.99 -8.64 4.74
CA VAL A 187 0.73 -9.34 4.42
C VAL A 187 0.71 -10.72 5.08
N HIS A 188 1.77 -11.52 4.93
CA HIS A 188 1.87 -12.85 5.54
C HIS A 188 1.87 -12.79 7.07
N THR A 189 2.64 -11.86 7.64
CA THR A 189 2.68 -11.63 9.08
C THR A 189 1.30 -11.30 9.65
N PHE A 190 0.58 -10.42 8.96
CA PHE A 190 -0.76 -10.01 9.36
C PHE A 190 -1.81 -11.12 9.16
N ALA A 191 -1.70 -11.90 8.10
CA ALA A 191 -2.57 -13.06 7.87
C ALA A 191 -2.41 -14.11 9.00
N ALA A 192 -1.17 -14.39 9.42
CA ALA A 192 -0.89 -15.27 10.54
C ALA A 192 -1.47 -14.73 11.87
N PHE A 193 -1.30 -13.42 12.11
CA PHE A 193 -1.92 -12.75 13.26
C PHE A 193 -3.45 -12.84 13.22
N ARG A 194 -4.11 -12.55 12.09
CA ARG A 194 -5.57 -12.66 11.96
C ARG A 194 -6.07 -14.07 12.26
N LYS A 195 -5.34 -15.10 11.79
CA LYS A 195 -5.66 -16.52 12.08
C LYS A 195 -5.60 -16.81 13.59
N ALA A 196 -4.58 -16.29 14.27
CA ALA A 196 -4.44 -16.43 15.72
C ALA A 196 -5.52 -15.65 16.49
N MET A 197 -5.88 -14.47 16.06
CA MET A 197 -6.99 -13.66 16.59
C MET A 197 -8.31 -14.43 16.53
N HIS A 198 -8.63 -14.99 15.36
CA HIS A 198 -9.85 -15.77 15.16
C HIS A 198 -9.89 -16.99 16.09
N LYS A 199 -8.76 -17.74 16.20
CA LYS A 199 -8.63 -18.89 17.10
C LYS A 199 -8.82 -18.51 18.58
N ALA A 200 -8.39 -17.30 18.96
CA ALA A 200 -8.54 -16.80 20.33
C ALA A 200 -9.91 -16.16 20.62
N GLY A 201 -10.84 -16.14 19.66
CA GLY A 201 -12.14 -15.48 19.80
C GLY A 201 -12.05 -13.95 19.96
N LEU A 202 -10.90 -13.36 19.64
CA LEU A 202 -10.67 -11.92 19.74
C LEU A 202 -11.17 -11.21 18.48
N ARG A 203 -11.76 -10.02 18.66
CA ARG A 203 -12.29 -9.21 17.56
C ARG A 203 -11.77 -7.79 17.64
N TRP A 204 -11.48 -7.24 16.48
CA TRP A 204 -11.14 -5.85 16.27
C TRP A 204 -11.64 -5.40 14.89
N TYR A 205 -11.65 -4.11 14.66
CA TYR A 205 -11.96 -3.50 13.38
C TYR A 205 -11.18 -2.19 13.24
N GLY A 206 -11.06 -1.68 12.03
CA GLY A 206 -10.28 -0.47 11.80
C GLY A 206 -9.78 -0.35 10.38
N VAL A 207 -8.79 0.51 10.18
CA VAL A 207 -8.17 0.79 8.90
C VAL A 207 -6.66 0.56 8.97
N ARG A 208 -6.07 0.26 7.81
CA ARG A 208 -4.65 0.06 7.63
C ARG A 208 -4.16 0.93 6.48
N VAL A 209 -3.06 1.64 6.69
CA VAL A 209 -2.37 2.40 5.66
C VAL A 209 -0.96 1.84 5.53
N ALA A 210 -0.57 1.50 4.30
CA ALA A 210 0.82 1.17 3.97
C ALA A 210 1.55 2.47 3.64
N GLU A 211 2.76 2.62 4.14
CA GLU A 211 3.61 3.78 3.89
C GLU A 211 5.04 3.32 3.59
N PRO A 212 5.77 3.92 2.65
CA PRO A 212 7.18 3.63 2.47
C PRO A 212 8.02 4.31 3.55
N HIS A 213 9.10 3.64 3.96
CA HIS A 213 10.24 4.27 4.62
C HIS A 213 11.07 5.09 3.63
N HIS A 214 12.03 5.85 4.17
CA HIS A 214 12.93 6.67 3.36
C HIS A 214 13.67 5.91 2.24
N ASP A 215 13.80 4.59 2.35
CA ASP A 215 14.45 3.69 1.38
C ASP A 215 13.44 2.89 0.52
N GLY A 216 12.16 3.26 0.56
CA GLY A 216 11.07 2.60 -0.14
C GLY A 216 10.49 1.37 0.57
N THR A 217 11.13 0.82 1.59
CA THR A 217 10.65 -0.36 2.32
C THR A 217 9.31 -0.07 2.99
N VAL A 218 8.36 -1.00 2.87
CA VAL A 218 7.01 -0.78 3.38
C VAL A 218 6.92 -0.94 4.89
N HIS A 219 6.17 -0.06 5.53
CA HIS A 219 5.65 -0.23 6.89
C HIS A 219 4.17 0.09 6.95
N TRP A 220 3.50 -0.37 8.00
CA TRP A 220 2.07 -0.21 8.14
C TRP A 220 1.70 0.60 9.36
N HIS A 221 0.76 1.51 9.17
CA HIS A 221 0.03 2.18 10.22
C HIS A 221 -1.38 1.62 10.31
N LEU A 222 -1.81 1.24 11.51
CA LEU A 222 -3.13 0.68 11.75
C LEU A 222 -3.83 1.50 12.82
N LEU A 223 -5.02 1.97 12.52
CA LEU A 223 -5.96 2.50 13.52
C LEU A 223 -6.98 1.41 13.78
N CYS A 224 -6.99 0.87 15.00
CA CYS A 224 -7.80 -0.28 15.36
C CYS A 224 -8.65 -0.01 16.59
N PHE A 225 -9.91 -0.43 16.51
CA PHE A 225 -10.89 -0.34 17.57
C PHE A 225 -11.19 -1.73 18.13
N MET A 226 -11.33 -1.83 19.45
CA MET A 226 -11.54 -3.10 20.15
C MET A 226 -12.12 -2.89 21.54
N ARG A 227 -12.72 -3.91 22.11
CA ARG A 227 -13.19 -3.88 23.49
C ARG A 227 -12.02 -3.60 24.45
N LYS A 228 -12.23 -2.73 25.42
CA LYS A 228 -11.20 -2.33 26.40
C LYS A 228 -10.54 -3.53 27.09
N LYS A 229 -11.33 -4.58 27.41
CA LYS A 229 -10.84 -5.82 28.04
C LYS A 229 -9.89 -6.63 27.16
N ASP A 230 -10.08 -6.60 25.84
CA ASP A 230 -9.31 -7.41 24.88
C ASP A 230 -8.02 -6.71 24.43
N ARG A 231 -7.88 -5.41 24.69
CA ARG A 231 -6.77 -4.57 24.20
C ARG A 231 -5.38 -5.15 24.51
N LYS A 232 -5.14 -5.55 25.76
CA LYS A 232 -3.83 -6.09 26.18
C LYS A 232 -3.49 -7.38 25.42
N SER A 233 -4.44 -8.29 25.29
CA SER A 233 -4.30 -9.57 24.60
C SER A 233 -4.05 -9.38 23.10
N ILE A 234 -4.82 -8.49 22.45
CA ILE A 234 -4.66 -8.17 21.03
C ILE A 234 -3.30 -7.52 20.77
N THR A 235 -2.91 -6.53 21.59
CA THR A 235 -1.61 -5.86 21.46
C THR A 235 -0.44 -6.82 21.64
N ALA A 236 -0.50 -7.69 22.64
CA ALA A 236 0.54 -8.69 22.88
C ALA A 236 0.62 -9.70 21.72
N LEU A 237 -0.53 -10.14 21.20
CA LEU A 237 -0.57 -11.06 20.08
C LEU A 237 -0.01 -10.42 18.80
N LEU A 238 -0.40 -9.19 18.47
CA LEU A 238 0.11 -8.48 17.30
C LEU A 238 1.62 -8.25 17.42
N ARG A 239 2.10 -7.83 18.60
CA ARG A 239 3.53 -7.68 18.89
C ARG A 239 4.29 -8.98 18.64
N LYS A 240 3.77 -10.12 19.16
CA LYS A 240 4.39 -11.44 18.97
C LYS A 240 4.66 -11.76 17.51
N PHE A 241 3.68 -11.51 16.61
CA PHE A 241 3.85 -11.74 15.17
C PHE A 241 4.77 -10.72 14.52
N ALA A 242 4.65 -9.44 14.86
CA ALA A 242 5.45 -8.38 14.27
C ALA A 242 6.96 -8.51 14.55
N ILE A 243 7.34 -9.08 15.70
CA ILE A 243 8.75 -9.23 16.09
C ILE A 243 9.27 -10.68 16.01
N ARG A 244 8.50 -11.58 15.40
CA ARG A 244 8.82 -13.03 15.41
C ARG A 244 10.10 -13.34 14.63
N GLU A 245 10.21 -12.76 13.42
CA GLU A 245 11.36 -12.98 12.55
C GLU A 245 12.49 -12.01 12.90
N ASP A 246 13.73 -12.46 12.79
CA ASP A 246 14.94 -11.70 13.13
C ASP A 246 14.83 -11.00 14.51
N ARG A 247 14.28 -11.72 15.49
CA ARG A 247 14.00 -11.20 16.83
C ARG A 247 15.27 -10.73 17.55
N GLU A 248 16.36 -11.40 17.32
CA GLU A 248 17.69 -11.15 17.90
C GLU A 248 18.25 -9.78 17.51
N GLU A 249 17.89 -9.23 16.34
CA GLU A 249 18.34 -7.89 15.92
C GLU A 249 17.82 -6.76 16.80
N LEU A 250 16.76 -7.03 17.56
CA LEU A 250 16.05 -6.04 18.37
C LEU A 250 16.58 -5.94 19.81
N GLY A 251 17.30 -6.95 20.29
CA GLY A 251 17.69 -7.03 21.69
C GLY A 251 16.50 -6.79 22.62
N ASN A 252 16.60 -5.83 23.53
CA ASN A 252 15.52 -5.46 24.45
C ASN A 252 14.56 -4.39 23.87
N ASN A 253 14.95 -3.72 22.78
CA ASN A 253 14.14 -2.65 22.19
C ASN A 253 13.37 -3.13 20.98
N THR A 254 12.07 -3.39 21.14
CA THR A 254 11.19 -3.78 20.02
C THR A 254 10.57 -2.59 19.28
N GLY A 255 10.83 -1.36 19.71
CA GLY A 255 10.31 -0.13 19.12
C GLY A 255 10.56 0.06 17.62
N PRO A 256 11.72 -0.33 17.06
CA PRO A 256 11.94 -0.25 15.62
C PRO A 256 11.00 -1.12 14.78
N ARG A 257 10.47 -2.22 15.33
CA ARG A 257 9.61 -3.17 14.61
C ARG A 257 8.13 -3.04 14.94
N PHE A 258 7.83 -2.65 16.16
CA PHE A 258 6.46 -2.59 16.66
C PHE A 258 6.28 -1.45 17.63
N LYS A 259 5.34 -0.58 17.34
CA LYS A 259 4.87 0.48 18.23
C LYS A 259 3.38 0.35 18.44
N SER A 260 2.91 0.67 19.64
CA SER A 260 1.48 0.72 19.98
C SER A 260 1.22 1.95 20.84
N GLU A 261 0.24 2.72 20.48
CA GLU A 261 -0.19 3.92 21.21
C GLU A 261 -1.70 3.83 21.48
N LEU A 262 -2.08 3.81 22.74
CA LEU A 262 -3.48 3.94 23.14
C LEU A 262 -3.90 5.38 22.87
N ILE A 263 -4.91 5.58 22.03
CA ILE A 263 -5.39 6.92 21.71
C ILE A 263 -6.08 7.51 22.91
N ASN A 264 -5.61 8.70 23.29
CA ASN A 264 -6.19 9.48 24.38
C ASN A 264 -7.12 10.56 23.76
N PRO A 265 -8.44 10.48 23.98
CA PRO A 265 -9.39 11.46 23.43
C PRO A 265 -9.10 12.92 23.79
N ARG A 266 -8.38 13.15 24.89
CA ARG A 266 -7.97 14.52 25.31
C ARG A 266 -6.86 15.11 24.43
N LYS A 267 -6.10 14.25 23.70
CA LYS A 267 -4.99 14.66 22.81
C LYS A 267 -5.38 14.72 21.34
N GLY A 268 -6.51 14.13 20.98
CA GLY A 268 -7.00 14.10 19.62
C GLY A 268 -7.95 12.92 19.36
N THR A 269 -8.73 13.03 18.31
CA THR A 269 -9.66 11.96 17.91
C THR A 269 -8.91 10.83 17.20
N PRO A 270 -9.40 9.58 17.24
CA PRO A 270 -8.81 8.48 16.48
C PRO A 270 -8.61 8.82 15.01
N THR A 271 -9.58 9.48 14.38
CA THR A 271 -9.49 9.92 12.98
C THR A 271 -8.32 10.86 12.74
N SER A 272 -7.99 11.78 13.66
CA SER A 272 -6.88 12.71 13.51
C SER A 272 -5.51 12.02 13.48
N TYR A 273 -5.34 10.89 14.15
CA TYR A 273 -4.09 10.12 14.15
C TYR A 273 -3.78 9.50 12.80
N ILE A 274 -4.79 9.05 12.05
CA ILE A 274 -4.59 8.40 10.75
C ILE A 274 -4.69 9.37 9.57
N ALA A 275 -5.32 10.54 9.76
CA ALA A 275 -5.63 11.50 8.70
C ALA A 275 -4.40 11.90 7.88
N LYS A 276 -3.27 12.21 8.54
CA LYS A 276 -2.04 12.60 7.87
C LYS A 276 -1.47 11.49 6.96
N TYR A 277 -1.62 10.23 7.35
CA TYR A 277 -1.16 9.09 6.57
C TYR A 277 -2.05 8.86 5.35
N ILE A 278 -3.37 9.06 5.49
CA ILE A 278 -4.32 9.01 4.38
C ILE A 278 -4.00 10.11 3.38
N SER A 279 -3.87 11.37 3.85
CA SER A 279 -3.55 12.51 2.99
C SER A 279 -2.20 12.35 2.29
N LYS A 280 -1.15 11.95 3.01
CA LYS A 280 0.19 11.73 2.48
C LYS A 280 0.20 10.66 1.37
N ASN A 281 -0.64 9.63 1.49
CA ASN A 281 -0.71 8.54 0.53
C ASN A 281 -1.61 8.84 -0.69
N ILE A 282 -2.43 9.88 -0.65
CA ILE A 282 -3.39 10.17 -1.73
C ILE A 282 -2.99 11.42 -2.50
N ASP A 283 -3.00 12.60 -1.87
CA ASP A 283 -2.83 13.88 -2.57
C ASP A 283 -2.03 14.94 -1.78
N GLY A 284 -1.60 14.63 -0.58
CA GLY A 284 -0.87 15.56 0.29
C GLY A 284 -1.68 16.75 0.82
N ARG A 285 -2.99 16.82 0.54
CA ARG A 285 -3.82 17.96 0.92
C ARG A 285 -4.05 17.99 2.44
N GLY A 286 -3.98 19.18 3.02
CA GLY A 286 -4.21 19.39 4.47
C GLY A 286 -3.01 19.05 5.35
N LEU A 287 -1.85 18.73 4.77
CA LEU A 287 -0.63 18.45 5.53
C LEU A 287 0.09 19.74 6.00
N GLY A 288 -0.32 20.89 5.49
CA GLY A 288 0.22 22.20 5.90
C GLY A 288 1.74 22.28 5.80
N ASN A 289 2.35 22.99 6.74
CA ASN A 289 3.81 23.15 6.87
C ASN A 289 4.42 22.15 7.86
N GLU A 290 3.72 21.07 8.21
CA GLU A 290 4.26 20.05 9.09
C GLU A 290 5.53 19.42 8.49
N ILE A 291 6.55 19.27 9.33
CA ILE A 291 7.83 18.67 8.93
C ILE A 291 7.80 17.18 9.27
N SER A 292 8.20 16.35 8.32
CA SER A 292 8.39 14.92 8.53
C SER A 292 9.53 14.68 9.53
N LYS A 293 9.24 13.99 10.62
CA LYS A 293 10.27 13.56 11.59
C LYS A 293 11.29 12.61 10.97
N GLU A 294 10.91 11.91 9.93
CA GLU A 294 11.78 10.96 9.22
C GLU A 294 12.74 11.64 8.28
N THR A 295 12.27 12.57 7.44
CA THR A 295 13.06 13.16 6.36
C THR A 295 13.51 14.58 6.64
N GLY A 296 12.93 15.28 7.62
CA GLY A 296 13.16 16.71 7.86
C GLY A 296 12.62 17.64 6.77
N ARG A 297 11.83 17.10 5.80
CA ARG A 297 11.18 17.86 4.75
C ARG A 297 9.72 18.11 5.09
N SER A 298 9.08 19.09 4.43
CA SER A 298 7.65 19.31 4.52
C SER A 298 6.88 18.01 4.20
N LEU A 299 5.84 17.69 4.96
CA LEU A 299 5.00 16.54 4.70
C LEU A 299 4.32 16.63 3.32
N ARG A 300 4.01 17.83 2.86
CA ARG A 300 3.46 18.08 1.53
C ARG A 300 4.44 17.68 0.43
N ASP A 301 5.72 18.02 0.56
CA ASP A 301 6.77 17.66 -0.40
C ASP A 301 7.05 16.15 -0.41
N ASN A 302 6.79 15.48 0.72
CA ASN A 302 6.89 14.03 0.85
C ASN A 302 5.66 13.29 0.31
N ALA A 303 4.50 13.93 0.21
CA ALA A 303 3.26 13.27 -0.19
C ALA A 303 3.27 12.81 -1.64
N GLU A 304 3.88 13.58 -2.52
CA GLU A 304 3.98 13.21 -3.93
C GLU A 304 4.76 11.91 -4.13
N PRO A 305 6.01 11.75 -3.63
CA PRO A 305 6.73 10.48 -3.68
C PRO A 305 5.98 9.31 -3.03
N VAL A 306 5.32 9.52 -1.88
CA VAL A 306 4.58 8.46 -1.18
C VAL A 306 3.41 7.94 -2.02
N SER A 307 2.68 8.82 -2.70
CA SER A 307 1.56 8.41 -3.57
C SER A 307 2.02 7.52 -4.74
N TYR A 308 3.30 7.55 -5.12
CA TYR A 308 3.86 6.72 -6.19
C TYR A 308 4.22 5.32 -5.76
N THR A 309 4.74 5.14 -4.55
CA THR A 309 5.05 3.81 -4.02
C THR A 309 3.81 2.94 -3.87
N HIS A 310 2.64 3.53 -3.67
CA HIS A 310 1.37 2.82 -3.63
C HIS A 310 0.92 2.26 -4.99
N LEU A 311 1.32 2.88 -6.10
CA LEU A 311 0.95 2.41 -7.45
C LEU A 311 1.79 1.21 -7.90
N THR A 312 2.93 0.97 -7.27
CA THR A 312 3.78 -0.21 -7.50
C THR A 312 3.46 -1.36 -6.55
N LEU A 313 2.75 -1.10 -5.44
CA LEU A 313 2.27 -2.13 -4.53
C LEU A 313 0.97 -2.74 -5.08
N PRO A 314 0.81 -4.08 -5.06
CA PRO A 314 -0.45 -4.69 -5.46
C PRO A 314 -1.56 -4.19 -4.54
N THR A 315 -2.55 -3.53 -5.11
CA THR A 315 -3.82 -3.24 -4.44
C THR A 315 -4.50 -4.58 -4.20
N THR A 316 -4.51 -5.02 -2.96
CA THR A 316 -5.29 -6.19 -2.50
C THR A 316 -6.73 -5.81 -2.35
#